data_dbcd8f768fb1934c039d3799c46da1df
#
_entry.id   dbcd8f768fb1934c039d3799c46da1df
#
_cell.length_a   1.000
_cell.length_b   1.000
_cell.length_c   1.000
_cell.angle_alpha   90.00
_cell.angle_beta   90.00
_cell.angle_gamma   90.00
#
_symmetry.space_group_name_H-M   'P 1'
#
loop_
_entity.id
_entity.type
_entity.pdbx_description
1 polymer ?
#
loop_
_entity_poly.entity_id
_entity_poly.type
_entity_poly.pdbx_seq_one_letter_code
_entity_poly.pdbx_strand_id
1 'polypeptide(L)'
;AWSLSYAERCLQSIQDTESDIEATLFNATTPETIFPVAWTWPSGKKITCEKTNLFLKPYKTYDINKRIAAAQSHYRLWQMCQSMNESIMILEHDALFTNKFVTPINDNKIGAYSINDPRGATFKSKDYHQKLQEGFNNVPWVAPQNIPQGLPGHSAYVITPWAATDIIEKQNRIGWWPNDAIMCRQLCDWLYVYKPYFTKTQGIKSTTSK
;
A
#
# COMPACT_ATOMS: atom_id res chain seq x y z
N ALA A 1 -18.38 7.12 -9.26
CA ALA A 1 -19.37 6.09 -9.62
C ALA A 1 -18.74 4.73 -9.96
N TRP A 2 -17.78 4.66 -10.92
CA TRP A 2 -17.21 3.36 -11.33
C TRP A 2 -16.30 2.71 -10.26
N SER A 3 -15.54 3.47 -9.48
CA SER A 3 -14.71 2.92 -8.38
C SER A 3 -15.54 2.22 -7.32
N LEU A 4 -16.78 2.68 -7.08
CA LEU A 4 -17.68 2.06 -6.12
C LEU A 4 -18.08 0.64 -6.55
N SER A 5 -18.40 0.43 -7.83
CA SER A 5 -18.76 -0.92 -8.32
C SER A 5 -17.60 -1.92 -8.20
N TYR A 6 -16.36 -1.47 -8.32
CA TYR A 6 -15.19 -2.33 -8.06
C TYR A 6 -14.97 -2.60 -6.58
N ALA A 7 -15.23 -1.62 -5.71
CA ALA A 7 -15.21 -1.83 -4.27
C ALA A 7 -16.30 -2.81 -3.82
N GLU A 8 -17.50 -2.73 -4.39
CA GLU A 8 -18.58 -3.70 -4.17
C GLU A 8 -18.17 -5.11 -4.60
N ARG A 9 -17.48 -5.25 -5.76
CA ARG A 9 -16.93 -6.55 -6.19
C ARG A 9 -15.83 -7.04 -5.25
N CYS A 10 -15.02 -6.15 -4.68
CA CYS A 10 -14.06 -6.53 -3.65
C CYS A 10 -14.77 -7.11 -2.44
N LEU A 11 -15.81 -6.44 -1.92
CA LEU A 11 -16.62 -6.94 -0.80
C LEU A 11 -17.29 -8.28 -1.13
N GLN A 12 -17.87 -8.42 -2.33
CA GLN A 12 -18.47 -9.69 -2.77
C GLN A 12 -17.44 -10.83 -2.80
N SER A 13 -16.20 -10.55 -3.25
CA SER A 13 -15.15 -11.57 -3.31
C SER A 13 -14.71 -12.09 -1.93
N ILE A 14 -14.89 -11.30 -0.87
CA ILE A 14 -14.68 -11.75 0.52
C ILE A 14 -15.69 -12.86 0.86
N GLN A 15 -16.95 -12.64 0.51
CA GLN A 15 -18.02 -13.61 0.72
C GLN A 15 -17.84 -14.86 -0.15
N ASP A 16 -17.53 -14.67 -1.44
CA ASP A 16 -17.33 -15.77 -2.41
C ASP A 16 -16.17 -16.70 -2.01
N THR A 17 -15.16 -16.17 -1.32
CA THR A 17 -14.02 -16.95 -0.81
C THR A 17 -14.23 -17.47 0.62
N GLU A 18 -15.41 -17.25 1.21
CA GLU A 18 -15.71 -17.62 2.60
C GLU A 18 -14.68 -17.08 3.61
N SER A 19 -14.14 -15.90 3.33
CA SER A 19 -13.17 -15.25 4.23
C SER A 19 -13.90 -14.67 5.43
N ASP A 20 -13.50 -15.05 6.63
CA ASP A 20 -14.08 -14.58 7.88
C ASP A 20 -13.46 -13.21 8.27
N ILE A 21 -13.82 -12.18 7.50
CA ILE A 21 -13.41 -10.80 7.72
C ILE A 21 -14.63 -9.88 7.58
N GLU A 22 -14.80 -9.01 8.56
CA GLU A 22 -15.74 -7.90 8.45
C GLU A 22 -15.10 -6.76 7.67
N ALA A 23 -15.76 -6.29 6.62
CA ALA A 23 -15.25 -5.22 5.79
C ALA A 23 -16.30 -4.14 5.55
N THR A 24 -15.87 -2.89 5.65
CA THR A 24 -16.72 -1.72 5.44
C THR A 24 -16.13 -0.78 4.39
N LEU A 25 -17.00 -0.05 3.68
CA LEU A 25 -16.53 0.98 2.75
C LEU A 25 -16.04 2.20 3.52
N PHE A 26 -14.79 2.54 3.28
CA PHE A 26 -14.17 3.76 3.82
C PHE A 26 -14.40 4.94 2.88
N ASN A 27 -14.84 6.08 3.43
CA ASN A 27 -15.00 7.30 2.66
C ASN A 27 -13.63 7.96 2.43
N ALA A 28 -13.02 7.61 1.31
CA ALA A 28 -11.67 8.06 0.93
C ALA A 28 -11.62 9.57 0.68
N THR A 29 -10.44 10.16 0.88
CA THR A 29 -10.14 11.52 0.45
C THR A 29 -10.17 11.59 -1.07
N THR A 30 -10.80 12.63 -1.63
CA THR A 30 -10.85 12.91 -3.07
C THR A 30 -10.02 14.16 -3.39
N PRO A 31 -9.69 14.43 -4.66
CA PRO A 31 -8.98 15.67 -5.04
C PRO A 31 -9.64 16.95 -4.52
N GLU A 32 -10.98 16.93 -4.35
CA GLU A 32 -11.76 18.05 -3.86
C GLU A 32 -11.74 18.19 -2.33
N THR A 33 -11.36 17.14 -1.61
CA THR A 33 -11.37 17.09 -0.13
C THR A 33 -9.98 16.92 0.48
N ILE A 34 -8.91 17.10 -0.33
CA ILE A 34 -7.54 17.09 0.19
C ILE A 34 -7.34 18.23 1.21
N PHE A 35 -6.57 17.94 2.26
CA PHE A 35 -6.11 18.97 3.19
C PHE A 35 -4.64 19.34 2.90
N PRO A 36 -4.20 20.56 3.27
CA PRO A 36 -2.84 21.04 3.01
C PRO A 36 -1.79 20.15 3.69
N VAL A 37 -0.76 19.76 2.92
CA VAL A 37 0.37 18.94 3.41
C VAL A 37 1.68 19.39 2.79
N ALA A 38 2.78 19.14 3.47
CA ALA A 38 4.12 19.39 2.95
C ALA A 38 4.52 18.26 1.98
N TRP A 39 3.96 18.26 0.76
CA TRP A 39 4.26 17.27 -0.26
C TRP A 39 5.68 17.42 -0.78
N THR A 40 6.52 16.41 -0.57
CA THR A 40 7.96 16.42 -0.91
C THR A 40 8.34 15.41 -2.00
N TRP A 41 7.37 14.59 -2.48
CA TRP A 41 7.63 13.71 -3.61
C TRP A 41 7.78 14.50 -4.92
N PRO A 42 8.80 14.22 -5.75
CA PRO A 42 9.03 14.99 -6.97
C PRO A 42 7.89 14.86 -7.98
N SER A 43 7.55 15.96 -8.64
CA SER A 43 6.56 16.02 -9.73
C SER A 43 7.16 16.14 -11.13
N GLY A 44 8.43 16.55 -11.23
CA GLY A 44 9.11 16.80 -12.51
C GLY A 44 10.43 16.05 -12.65
N LYS A 45 11.50 16.57 -12.08
CA LYS A 45 12.83 15.96 -12.12
C LYS A 45 13.04 14.97 -10.98
N LYS A 46 13.89 13.98 -11.21
CA LYS A 46 14.36 13.07 -10.16
C LYS A 46 15.18 13.87 -9.15
N ILE A 47 15.05 13.53 -7.86
CA ILE A 47 15.79 14.17 -6.77
C ILE A 47 16.35 13.12 -5.82
N THR A 48 17.40 13.46 -5.08
CA THR A 48 17.79 12.74 -3.87
C THR A 48 17.14 13.43 -2.68
N CYS A 49 16.40 12.68 -1.87
CA CYS A 49 15.78 13.22 -0.66
C CYS A 49 16.88 13.45 0.39
N GLU A 50 17.05 14.69 0.83
CA GLU A 50 18.08 15.06 1.83
C GLU A 50 17.89 14.33 3.18
N LYS A 51 16.65 14.08 3.57
CA LYS A 51 16.35 13.44 4.86
C LYS A 51 16.56 11.92 4.87
N THR A 52 16.54 11.27 3.71
CA THR A 52 16.60 9.79 3.61
C THR A 52 17.74 9.28 2.73
N ASN A 53 18.38 10.13 1.97
CA ASN A 53 19.35 9.80 0.91
C ASN A 53 18.78 8.88 -0.19
N LEU A 54 17.46 8.74 -0.27
CA LEU A 54 16.80 7.95 -1.30
C LEU A 54 16.63 8.75 -2.59
N PHE A 55 16.85 8.07 -3.71
CA PHE A 55 16.68 8.63 -5.03
C PHE A 55 15.24 8.49 -5.50
N LEU A 56 14.52 9.60 -5.50
CA LEU A 56 13.11 9.66 -5.80
C LEU A 56 12.88 9.95 -7.28
N LYS A 57 12.01 9.15 -7.90
CA LYS A 57 11.58 9.34 -9.29
C LYS A 57 10.15 9.84 -9.32
N PRO A 58 9.84 10.89 -10.09
CA PRO A 58 8.47 11.36 -10.22
C PRO A 58 7.58 10.27 -10.79
N TYR A 59 6.38 10.13 -10.25
CA TYR A 59 5.35 9.28 -10.85
C TYR A 59 4.70 10.00 -12.04
N LYS A 60 4.36 9.23 -13.06
CA LYS A 60 3.57 9.74 -14.19
C LYS A 60 2.13 9.94 -13.72
N THR A 61 1.70 11.19 -13.61
CA THR A 61 0.33 11.54 -13.27
C THR A 61 -0.08 12.80 -14.01
N TYR A 62 -1.35 12.90 -14.40
CA TYR A 62 -1.93 14.14 -14.95
C TYR A 62 -2.40 15.09 -13.85
N ASP A 63 -2.72 14.54 -12.68
CA ASP A 63 -3.28 15.27 -11.56
C ASP A 63 -2.61 14.81 -10.27
N ILE A 64 -1.78 15.66 -9.71
CA ILE A 64 -1.06 15.39 -8.47
C ILE A 64 -2.02 15.26 -7.28
N ASN A 65 -3.17 15.96 -7.30
CA ASN A 65 -4.13 15.91 -6.21
C ASN A 65 -4.72 14.51 -6.03
N LYS A 66 -4.81 13.71 -7.08
CA LYS A 66 -5.22 12.31 -6.97
C LYS A 66 -4.22 11.47 -6.17
N ARG A 67 -2.92 11.74 -6.31
CA ARG A 67 -1.89 11.04 -5.51
C ARG A 67 -1.87 11.52 -4.07
N ILE A 68 -2.05 12.82 -3.86
CA ILE A 68 -2.19 13.40 -2.52
C ILE A 68 -3.42 12.80 -1.84
N ALA A 69 -4.54 12.75 -2.52
CA ALA A 69 -5.78 12.17 -2.00
C ALA A 69 -5.63 10.68 -1.63
N ALA A 70 -4.96 9.89 -2.46
CA ALA A 70 -4.65 8.49 -2.15
C ALA A 70 -3.77 8.37 -0.89
N ALA A 71 -2.67 9.15 -0.82
CA ALA A 71 -1.80 9.17 0.35
C ALA A 71 -2.54 9.58 1.62
N GLN A 72 -3.42 10.59 1.54
CA GLN A 72 -4.24 11.04 2.67
C GLN A 72 -5.29 10.00 3.08
N SER A 73 -5.84 9.26 2.15
CA SER A 73 -6.76 8.15 2.46
C SER A 73 -6.07 7.07 3.28
N HIS A 74 -4.88 6.64 2.86
CA HIS A 74 -4.08 5.68 3.63
C HIS A 74 -3.65 6.24 4.98
N TYR A 75 -3.23 7.50 5.05
CA TYR A 75 -2.87 8.17 6.30
C TYR A 75 -4.02 8.15 7.31
N ARG A 76 -5.25 8.46 6.88
CA ARG A 76 -6.44 8.40 7.74
C ARG A 76 -6.76 6.97 8.21
N LEU A 77 -6.54 5.96 7.36
CA LEU A 77 -6.68 4.56 7.75
C LEU A 77 -5.59 4.15 8.76
N TRP A 78 -4.35 4.63 8.62
CA TRP A 78 -3.31 4.40 9.64
C TRP A 78 -3.66 5.06 10.97
N GLN A 79 -4.20 6.30 10.96
CA GLN A 79 -4.70 6.95 12.18
C GLN A 79 -5.85 6.15 12.82
N MET A 80 -6.74 5.59 12.01
CA MET A 80 -7.82 4.73 12.50
C MET A 80 -7.27 3.46 13.15
N CYS A 81 -6.33 2.77 12.50
CA CYS A 81 -5.63 1.62 13.06
C CYS A 81 -4.98 1.93 14.42
N GLN A 82 -4.27 3.06 14.49
CA GLN A 82 -3.65 3.54 15.73
C GLN A 82 -4.68 3.79 16.84
N SER A 83 -5.79 4.48 16.50
CA SER A 83 -6.82 4.86 17.47
C SER A 83 -7.62 3.67 18.00
N MET A 84 -7.88 2.68 17.16
CA MET A 84 -8.56 1.42 17.54
C MET A 84 -7.65 0.50 18.35
N ASN A 85 -6.33 0.68 18.24
CA ASN A 85 -5.32 -0.21 18.79
C ASN A 85 -5.50 -1.68 18.34
N GLU A 86 -5.97 -1.87 17.12
CA GLU A 86 -6.20 -3.16 16.48
C GLU A 86 -5.59 -3.18 15.09
N SER A 87 -5.08 -4.36 14.68
CA SER A 87 -4.59 -4.53 13.30
C SER A 87 -5.76 -4.47 12.33
N ILE A 88 -5.59 -3.73 11.24
CA ILE A 88 -6.59 -3.62 10.19
C ILE A 88 -6.06 -4.12 8.86
N MET A 89 -6.96 -4.63 8.04
CA MET A 89 -6.70 -4.91 6.63
C MET A 89 -7.17 -3.72 5.80
N ILE A 90 -6.28 -3.17 4.99
CA ILE A 90 -6.59 -2.08 4.07
C ILE A 90 -6.69 -2.65 2.67
N LEU A 91 -7.82 -2.40 2.02
CA LEU A 91 -8.12 -2.84 0.66
C LEU A 91 -8.39 -1.62 -0.22
N GLU A 92 -7.65 -1.47 -1.31
CA GLU A 92 -8.02 -0.53 -2.35
C GLU A 92 -9.21 -1.09 -3.14
N HIS A 93 -9.96 -0.23 -3.81
CA HIS A 93 -11.17 -0.61 -4.55
C HIS A 93 -10.93 -1.67 -5.62
N ASP A 94 -9.69 -1.82 -6.11
CA ASP A 94 -9.31 -2.80 -7.14
C ASP A 94 -8.79 -4.13 -6.58
N ALA A 95 -8.75 -4.32 -5.28
CA ALA A 95 -8.44 -5.61 -4.69
C ALA A 95 -9.55 -6.63 -4.98
N LEU A 96 -9.18 -7.88 -5.19
CA LEU A 96 -10.09 -9.00 -5.39
C LEU A 96 -9.55 -10.23 -4.68
N PHE A 97 -10.34 -10.79 -3.75
CA PHE A 97 -9.99 -12.06 -3.11
C PHE A 97 -10.09 -13.20 -4.11
N THR A 98 -9.09 -14.08 -4.10
CA THR A 98 -9.01 -15.27 -4.94
C THR A 98 -8.91 -16.54 -4.11
N ASN A 99 -8.59 -16.40 -2.84
CA ASN A 99 -8.47 -17.49 -1.89
C ASN A 99 -9.07 -17.05 -0.54
N LYS A 100 -9.58 -18.00 0.23
CA LYS A 100 -10.03 -17.77 1.60
C LYS A 100 -8.89 -17.16 2.42
N PHE A 101 -9.15 -16.01 3.02
CA PHE A 101 -8.19 -15.40 3.91
C PHE A 101 -8.16 -16.16 5.24
N VAL A 102 -6.96 -16.54 5.62
CA VAL A 102 -6.66 -17.07 6.95
C VAL A 102 -5.54 -16.23 7.52
N THR A 103 -5.76 -15.64 8.68
CA THR A 103 -4.75 -14.79 9.32
C THR A 103 -3.46 -15.57 9.53
N PRO A 104 -2.35 -15.21 8.87
CA PRO A 104 -1.09 -15.91 9.08
C PRO A 104 -0.59 -15.70 10.51
N ILE A 105 -0.02 -16.75 11.10
CA ILE A 105 0.67 -16.63 12.39
C ILE A 105 1.90 -15.74 12.15
N ASN A 106 1.95 -14.65 12.88
CA ASN A 106 2.87 -13.56 12.63
C ASN A 106 3.82 -13.40 13.85
N ASP A 107 5.03 -12.94 13.58
CA ASP A 107 6.02 -12.54 14.57
C ASP A 107 5.83 -11.04 14.90
N ASN A 108 6.01 -10.63 16.15
CA ASN A 108 5.85 -9.25 16.62
C ASN A 108 6.71 -8.21 15.86
N LYS A 109 7.72 -8.65 15.12
CA LYS A 109 8.54 -7.77 14.25
C LYS A 109 7.85 -7.38 12.93
N ILE A 110 6.77 -8.08 12.55
CA ILE A 110 6.04 -7.83 11.30
C ILE A 110 4.98 -6.76 11.58
N GLY A 111 5.25 -5.54 11.12
CA GLY A 111 4.36 -4.40 11.31
C GLY A 111 3.29 -4.29 10.26
N ALA A 112 3.63 -4.61 9.02
CA ALA A 112 2.65 -4.72 7.94
C ALA A 112 3.10 -5.76 6.91
N TYR A 113 2.12 -6.34 6.22
CA TYR A 113 2.40 -7.29 5.14
C TYR A 113 1.36 -7.22 4.03
N SER A 114 1.86 -7.25 2.78
CA SER A 114 1.01 -7.40 1.59
C SER A 114 0.49 -8.82 1.50
N ILE A 115 -0.77 -8.95 1.12
CA ILE A 115 -1.45 -10.20 0.80
C ILE A 115 -1.81 -10.29 -0.69
N ASN A 116 -1.40 -9.27 -1.47
CA ASN A 116 -1.72 -9.13 -2.88
C ASN A 116 -0.69 -9.80 -3.79
N ASP A 117 -1.17 -10.46 -4.85
CA ASP A 117 -0.32 -11.01 -5.90
C ASP A 117 0.42 -9.87 -6.64
N PRO A 118 1.75 -9.78 -6.55
CA PRO A 118 2.51 -8.70 -7.17
C PRO A 118 2.50 -8.73 -8.70
N ARG A 119 2.16 -9.88 -9.32
CA ARG A 119 2.24 -10.07 -10.78
C ARG A 119 1.29 -9.19 -11.57
N GLY A 120 0.24 -8.66 -10.92
CA GLY A 120 -0.64 -7.64 -11.51
C GLY A 120 -0.04 -6.23 -11.58
N ALA A 121 1.07 -5.96 -10.88
CA ALA A 121 1.76 -4.68 -10.91
C ALA A 121 2.66 -4.54 -12.15
N THR A 122 3.02 -3.29 -12.50
CA THR A 122 3.74 -3.02 -13.75
C THR A 122 5.26 -3.10 -13.64
N PHE A 123 5.84 -2.67 -12.51
CA PHE A 123 7.30 -2.54 -12.37
C PHE A 123 7.92 -3.78 -11.76
N LYS A 124 8.74 -4.50 -12.56
CA LYS A 124 9.52 -5.66 -12.12
C LYS A 124 8.76 -6.70 -11.26
N SER A 125 7.46 -6.77 -11.44
CA SER A 125 6.59 -7.61 -10.62
C SER A 125 6.89 -9.11 -10.75
N LYS A 126 7.35 -9.55 -11.92
CA LYS A 126 7.80 -10.94 -12.14
C LYS A 126 9.07 -11.26 -11.36
N ASP A 127 10.09 -10.38 -11.44
CA ASP A 127 11.35 -10.55 -10.69
C ASP A 127 11.09 -10.50 -9.19
N TYR A 128 10.17 -9.66 -8.76
CA TYR A 128 9.74 -9.58 -7.37
C TYR A 128 9.13 -10.90 -6.91
N HIS A 129 8.15 -11.41 -7.65
CA HIS A 129 7.47 -12.68 -7.35
C HIS A 129 8.45 -13.86 -7.28
N GLN A 130 9.42 -13.95 -8.19
CA GLN A 130 10.41 -15.03 -8.24
C GLN A 130 11.31 -15.09 -7.01
N LYS A 131 11.49 -13.97 -6.30
CA LYS A 131 12.30 -13.88 -5.09
C LYS A 131 11.56 -14.23 -3.80
N LEU A 132 10.24 -14.47 -3.88
CA LEU A 132 9.41 -14.77 -2.71
C LEU A 132 9.27 -16.28 -2.53
N GLN A 133 9.46 -16.73 -1.30
CA GLN A 133 9.21 -18.08 -0.81
C GLN A 133 7.87 -18.14 -0.08
N GLU A 134 7.38 -19.35 0.23
CA GLU A 134 6.20 -19.54 1.08
C GLU A 134 6.42 -18.93 2.47
N GLY A 135 5.38 -18.34 3.03
CA GLY A 135 5.41 -17.63 4.31
C GLY A 135 5.73 -16.13 4.18
N PHE A 136 6.22 -15.56 5.26
CA PHE A 136 6.60 -14.13 5.32
C PHE A 136 7.97 -13.89 4.71
N ASN A 137 8.04 -12.90 3.84
CA ASN A 137 9.26 -12.48 3.16
C ASN A 137 9.51 -10.99 3.40
N ASN A 138 10.77 -10.63 3.63
CA ASN A 138 11.16 -9.23 3.51
C ASN A 138 10.88 -8.75 2.08
N VAL A 139 10.52 -7.48 1.92
CA VAL A 139 10.41 -6.86 0.59
C VAL A 139 11.69 -7.08 -0.21
N PRO A 140 11.66 -7.79 -1.34
CA PRO A 140 12.87 -8.15 -2.08
C PRO A 140 13.49 -6.95 -2.81
N TRP A 141 14.81 -6.97 -2.97
CA TRP A 141 15.53 -6.00 -3.78
C TRP A 141 15.34 -6.31 -5.29
N VAL A 142 14.65 -5.44 -6.00
CA VAL A 142 14.46 -5.50 -7.47
C VAL A 142 14.99 -4.28 -8.20
N ALA A 143 15.51 -3.29 -7.47
CA ALA A 143 16.16 -2.08 -7.97
C ALA A 143 17.38 -1.73 -7.07
N PRO A 144 18.21 -0.74 -7.44
CA PRO A 144 19.29 -0.24 -6.57
C PRO A 144 18.78 0.14 -5.18
N GLN A 145 19.62 -0.06 -4.15
CA GLN A 145 19.22 0.10 -2.74
C GLN A 145 18.82 1.54 -2.37
N ASN A 146 19.29 2.53 -3.12
CA ASN A 146 18.90 3.92 -2.93
C ASN A 146 17.58 4.33 -3.61
N ILE A 147 16.87 3.39 -4.25
CA ILE A 147 15.53 3.61 -4.81
C ILE A 147 14.51 2.95 -3.89
N PRO A 148 13.45 3.65 -3.44
CA PRO A 148 12.43 3.05 -2.60
C PRO A 148 11.89 1.73 -3.15
N GLN A 149 11.94 0.67 -2.34
CA GLN A 149 11.43 -0.66 -2.67
C GLN A 149 10.16 -0.91 -1.87
N GLY A 150 9.02 -0.58 -2.46
CA GLY A 150 7.71 -0.77 -1.85
C GLY A 150 7.06 -2.11 -2.20
N LEU A 151 5.78 -2.20 -1.95
CA LEU A 151 4.92 -3.34 -2.27
C LEU A 151 4.34 -3.15 -3.68
N PRO A 152 4.71 -3.97 -4.68
CA PRO A 152 4.09 -3.87 -5.99
C PRO A 152 2.63 -4.32 -5.92
N GLY A 153 1.73 -3.52 -6.52
CA GLY A 153 0.30 -3.74 -6.39
C GLY A 153 -0.17 -3.58 -4.94
N HIS A 154 0.02 -2.40 -4.37
CA HIS A 154 -0.25 -2.04 -2.97
C HIS A 154 -1.75 -1.99 -2.63
N SER A 155 -2.57 -2.86 -3.25
CA SER A 155 -4.03 -2.83 -3.18
C SER A 155 -4.61 -3.61 -2.00
N ALA A 156 -3.82 -4.46 -1.33
CA ALA A 156 -4.27 -5.20 -0.16
C ALA A 156 -3.11 -5.49 0.81
N TYR A 157 -3.21 -5.02 2.04
CA TYR A 157 -2.23 -5.27 3.09
C TYR A 157 -2.84 -5.19 4.49
N VAL A 158 -2.22 -5.88 5.43
CA VAL A 158 -2.54 -5.78 6.86
C VAL A 158 -1.50 -4.90 7.52
N ILE A 159 -1.91 -4.07 8.48
CA ILE A 159 -1.02 -3.20 9.26
C ILE A 159 -1.39 -3.25 10.75
N THR A 160 -0.37 -3.27 11.61
CA THR A 160 -0.53 -3.24 13.06
C THR A 160 -0.55 -1.80 13.60
N PRO A 161 -1.10 -1.55 14.80
CA PRO A 161 -1.15 -0.21 15.40
C PRO A 161 0.23 0.44 15.55
N TRP A 162 1.25 -0.32 15.98
CA TRP A 162 2.59 0.24 16.15
C TRP A 162 3.26 0.62 14.83
N ALA A 163 3.04 -0.17 13.76
CA ALA A 163 3.55 0.15 12.43
C ALA A 163 2.79 1.34 11.81
N ALA A 164 1.49 1.45 12.08
CA ALA A 164 0.70 2.63 11.71
C ALA A 164 1.23 3.90 12.41
N THR A 165 1.59 3.82 13.68
CA THR A 165 2.23 4.93 14.41
C THR A 165 3.57 5.30 13.77
N ASP A 166 4.43 4.32 13.51
CA ASP A 166 5.77 4.56 12.93
C ASP A 166 5.70 5.19 11.53
N ILE A 167 4.77 4.73 10.67
CA ILE A 167 4.64 5.30 9.32
C ILE A 167 4.06 6.72 9.34
N ILE A 168 3.13 7.03 10.25
CA ILE A 168 2.60 8.37 10.47
C ILE A 168 3.73 9.33 10.89
N GLU A 169 4.57 8.93 11.85
CA GLU A 169 5.71 9.72 12.31
C GLU A 169 6.72 9.95 11.18
N LYS A 170 7.02 8.91 10.39
CA LYS A 170 7.90 9.02 9.21
C LYS A 170 7.34 9.99 8.18
N GLN A 171 6.04 9.89 7.84
CA GLN A 171 5.37 10.79 6.92
C GLN A 171 5.48 12.25 7.40
N ASN A 172 5.27 12.50 8.67
CA ASN A 172 5.35 13.85 9.25
C ASN A 172 6.79 14.38 9.29
N ARG A 173 7.78 13.53 9.57
CA ARG A 173 9.19 13.93 9.67
C ARG A 173 9.85 14.11 8.32
N ILE A 174 9.62 13.20 7.37
CA ILE A 174 10.27 13.21 6.06
C ILE A 174 9.61 14.23 5.14
N GLY A 175 8.30 14.37 5.24
CA GLY A 175 7.41 15.06 4.32
C GLY A 175 6.50 14.04 3.62
N TRP A 176 5.46 14.53 2.99
CA TRP A 176 4.43 13.68 2.41
C TRP A 176 4.86 13.06 1.09
N TRP A 177 4.83 11.75 1.04
CA TRP A 177 5.06 10.92 -0.14
C TRP A 177 3.80 10.12 -0.49
N PRO A 178 3.72 9.56 -1.71
CA PRO A 178 2.72 8.53 -2.01
C PRO A 178 2.82 7.37 -1.01
N ASN A 179 1.66 6.81 -0.62
CA ASN A 179 1.59 5.69 0.33
C ASN A 179 2.44 4.49 -0.09
N ASP A 180 2.43 4.14 -1.38
CA ASP A 180 3.21 3.05 -1.97
C ASP A 180 4.72 3.34 -2.03
N ALA A 181 5.14 4.59 -1.88
CA ALA A 181 6.53 5.00 -1.88
C ALA A 181 7.12 5.11 -0.46
N ILE A 182 6.36 5.65 0.50
CA ILE A 182 6.85 5.77 1.88
C ILE A 182 6.87 4.41 2.58
N MET A 183 5.91 3.53 2.27
CA MET A 183 5.94 2.14 2.70
C MET A 183 6.96 1.35 1.88
N CYS A 184 8.23 1.59 2.13
CA CYS A 184 9.33 0.92 1.44
C CYS A 184 10.31 0.29 2.44
N ARG A 185 11.00 -0.75 1.98
CA ARG A 185 11.96 -1.52 2.78
C ARG A 185 13.01 -0.67 3.48
N GLN A 186 13.46 0.42 2.85
CA GLN A 186 14.50 1.29 3.39
C GLN A 186 14.03 2.13 4.59
N LEU A 187 12.72 2.40 4.66
CA LEU A 187 12.12 3.18 5.74
C LEU A 187 11.36 2.30 6.73
N CYS A 188 10.90 1.13 6.29
CA CYS A 188 10.00 0.23 7.01
C CYS A 188 10.59 -1.18 7.02
N ASP A 189 11.52 -1.48 7.93
CA ASP A 189 12.14 -2.79 8.10
C ASP A 189 11.14 -3.86 8.56
N TRP A 190 10.03 -3.43 9.11
CA TRP A 190 8.85 -4.21 9.52
C TRP A 190 7.88 -4.52 8.37
N LEU A 191 8.18 -4.10 7.12
CA LEU A 191 7.32 -4.31 5.95
C LEU A 191 7.64 -5.64 5.28
N TYR A 192 6.63 -6.49 5.12
CA TYR A 192 6.75 -7.84 4.59
C TYR A 192 5.78 -8.10 3.44
N VAL A 193 5.98 -9.23 2.79
CA VAL A 193 5.04 -9.82 1.82
C VAL A 193 4.75 -11.24 2.27
N TYR A 194 3.48 -11.63 2.27
CA TYR A 194 3.07 -13.00 2.56
C TYR A 194 2.74 -13.76 1.28
N LYS A 195 3.17 -15.01 1.20
CA LYS A 195 2.86 -15.95 0.12
C LYS A 195 2.44 -17.30 0.76
N PRO A 196 1.35 -17.96 0.35
CA PRO A 196 0.54 -17.67 -0.86
C PRO A 196 -0.30 -16.39 -0.73
N TYR A 197 -0.63 -15.80 -1.89
CA TYR A 197 -1.43 -14.58 -1.94
C TYR A 197 -2.90 -14.88 -1.74
N PHE A 198 -3.61 -13.96 -1.10
CA PHE A 198 -5.04 -14.05 -0.90
C PHE A 198 -5.83 -13.17 -1.89
N THR A 199 -5.18 -12.13 -2.42
CA THR A 199 -5.80 -11.17 -3.33
C THR A 199 -4.98 -10.98 -4.60
N LYS A 200 -5.64 -10.45 -5.63
CA LYS A 200 -5.02 -9.89 -6.84
C LYS A 200 -5.70 -8.58 -7.20
N THR A 201 -5.09 -7.78 -8.08
CA THR A 201 -5.75 -6.61 -8.65
C THR A 201 -6.82 -7.03 -9.68
N GLN A 202 -7.89 -6.24 -9.81
CA GLN A 202 -8.95 -6.46 -10.80
C GLN A 202 -8.54 -6.06 -12.23
N GLY A 203 -7.29 -5.63 -12.46
CA GLY A 203 -6.78 -5.29 -13.78
C GLY A 203 -7.37 -4.01 -14.38
N ILE A 204 -7.92 -3.13 -13.57
CA ILE A 204 -8.48 -1.85 -13.99
C ILE A 204 -7.39 -0.78 -14.14
N LYS A 205 -7.72 0.28 -14.89
CA LYS A 205 -6.81 1.43 -14.98
C LYS A 205 -6.65 2.10 -13.62
N SER A 206 -5.41 2.42 -13.26
CA SER A 206 -5.12 3.18 -12.05
C SER A 206 -5.85 4.53 -12.05
N THR A 207 -6.42 4.90 -10.92
CA THR A 207 -7.07 6.21 -10.72
C THR A 207 -6.06 7.34 -10.56
N THR A 208 -4.81 7.03 -10.20
CA THR A 208 -3.75 8.00 -9.88
C THR A 208 -2.68 8.13 -10.96
N SER A 209 -2.63 7.21 -11.93
CA SER A 209 -1.67 7.20 -13.04
C SER A 209 -2.29 7.70 -14.35
N LYS A 210 -1.44 7.91 -15.36
CA LYS A 210 -1.85 8.22 -16.74
C LYS A 210 -2.62 7.07 -17.37
#